data_cfca4042e2acb532eec91207a9f9fde5
#
_entry.id   cfca4042e2acb532eec91207a9f9fde5
#
_cell.length_a   1.000
_cell.length_b   1.000
_cell.length_c   1.000
_cell.angle_alpha   90.00
_cell.angle_beta   90.00
_cell.angle_gamma   90.00
#
_symmetry.space_group_name_H-M   'P 1'
#
loop_
_entity.id
_entity.type
_entity.pdbx_description
1 polymer ?
#
loop_
_entity_poly.entity_id
_entity_poly.type
_entity_poly.pdbx_seq_one_letter_code
_entity_poly.pdbx_strand_id
1 'polypeptide(L)'
;MDYGRARIGLAIADAVAGLPQPLGVLVRINRNEDMRRLREMVREHGVKRIVVGLPLRLDGTRGEMAQEAERFAQRVQKQIGVPVEMVDERLTSWEAERLLEEFAGRIIHAQTPLGAKRESLKKKQKKKEEGKNSVDAIAAAVILREYLEGQRTNEKRGVEA
;
A
#
# COMPACT_ATOMS: atom_id res chain seq x y z
N MET A 1 2.85 -2.43 -1.17
CA MET A 1 1.55 -2.58 -1.89
C MET A 1 0.56 -3.27 -0.98
N ASP A 2 -0.63 -2.74 -0.89
CA ASP A 2 -1.78 -3.36 -0.23
C ASP A 2 -2.69 -3.97 -1.30
N TYR A 3 -2.76 -5.31 -1.32
CA TYR A 3 -3.46 -6.03 -2.39
C TYR A 3 -4.96 -6.14 -2.13
N GLY A 4 -5.77 -5.59 -3.04
CA GLY A 4 -7.21 -5.79 -3.09
C GLY A 4 -7.70 -6.32 -4.43
N ARG A 5 -8.91 -6.92 -4.44
CA ARG A 5 -9.52 -7.46 -5.66
C ARG A 5 -9.90 -6.39 -6.67
N ALA A 6 -10.37 -5.25 -6.21
CA ALA A 6 -10.79 -4.13 -7.05
C ALA A 6 -9.73 -3.03 -7.16
N ARG A 7 -8.87 -2.88 -6.15
CA ARG A 7 -7.87 -1.82 -6.04
C ARG A 7 -6.62 -2.33 -5.36
N ILE A 8 -5.48 -1.72 -5.68
CA ILE A 8 -4.20 -1.98 -5.03
C ILE A 8 -3.70 -0.65 -4.48
N GLY A 9 -3.56 -0.56 -3.17
CA GLY A 9 -2.93 0.58 -2.51
C GLY A 9 -1.43 0.59 -2.79
N LEU A 10 -0.89 1.77 -3.06
CA LEU A 10 0.50 1.98 -3.41
C LEU A 10 1.16 2.99 -2.48
N ALA A 11 2.33 2.64 -2.01
CA ALA A 11 3.23 3.51 -1.27
C ALA A 11 4.66 3.37 -1.77
N ILE A 12 5.46 4.38 -1.55
CA ILE A 12 6.88 4.40 -1.91
C ILE A 12 7.71 4.89 -0.72
N ALA A 13 8.93 4.39 -0.62
CA ALA A 13 9.93 4.90 0.31
C ALA A 13 11.28 5.01 -0.40
N ASP A 14 12.02 6.05 -0.08
CA ASP A 14 13.42 6.13 -0.45
C ASP A 14 14.26 5.15 0.38
N ALA A 15 15.21 4.48 -0.26
CA ALA A 15 16.04 3.47 0.40
C ALA A 15 16.92 4.06 1.51
N VAL A 16 17.28 5.33 1.42
CA VAL A 16 18.14 6.03 2.38
C VAL A 16 17.30 6.72 3.46
N ALA A 17 16.31 7.50 3.07
CA ALA A 17 15.45 8.23 4.00
C ALA A 17 14.51 7.30 4.78
N GLY A 18 14.07 6.20 4.16
CA GLY A 18 13.28 5.17 4.80
C GLY A 18 11.92 5.61 5.33
N LEU A 19 11.38 6.72 4.82
CA LEU A 19 10.06 7.24 5.20
C LEU A 19 9.03 6.84 4.13
N PRO A 20 8.11 5.90 4.42
CA PRO A 20 7.05 5.53 3.51
C PRO A 20 6.08 6.69 3.28
N GLN A 21 5.73 6.90 2.02
CA GLN A 21 4.74 7.88 1.61
C GLN A 21 3.66 7.20 0.78
N PRO A 22 2.37 7.49 1.01
CA PRO A 22 1.31 7.06 0.12
C PRO A 22 1.55 7.59 -1.30
N LEU A 23 1.53 6.70 -2.30
CA LEU A 23 1.73 7.06 -3.70
C LEU A 23 0.40 7.20 -4.44
N GLY A 24 -0.58 6.39 -4.10
CA GLY A 24 -1.91 6.38 -4.71
C GLY A 24 -2.53 5.01 -4.77
N VAL A 25 -3.49 4.84 -5.67
CA VAL A 25 -4.22 3.58 -5.85
C VAL A 25 -4.27 3.20 -7.31
N LEU A 26 -3.95 1.96 -7.59
CA LEU A 26 -4.18 1.33 -8.87
C LEU A 26 -5.57 0.68 -8.87
N VAL A 27 -6.54 1.31 -9.53
CA VAL A 27 -7.83 0.68 -9.82
C VAL A 27 -7.62 -0.43 -10.84
N ARG A 28 -8.01 -1.64 -10.51
CA ARG A 28 -7.78 -2.81 -11.33
C ARG A 28 -8.75 -2.87 -12.51
N ILE A 29 -8.23 -3.20 -13.66
CA ILE A 29 -9.00 -3.35 -14.91
C ILE A 29 -8.94 -4.80 -15.36
N ASN A 30 -7.76 -5.28 -15.62
CA ASN A 30 -7.45 -6.67 -15.94
C ASN A 30 -5.96 -6.94 -15.69
N ARG A 31 -5.59 -8.23 -15.69
CA ARG A 31 -4.23 -8.68 -15.34
C ARG A 31 -3.13 -8.03 -16.18
N ASN A 32 -3.35 -7.90 -17.48
CA ASN A 32 -2.33 -7.37 -18.40
C ASN A 32 -2.16 -5.86 -18.22
N GLU A 33 -3.26 -5.14 -18.12
CA GLU A 33 -3.26 -3.69 -17.93
C GLU A 33 -2.70 -3.32 -16.55
N ASP A 34 -3.07 -4.05 -15.49
CA ASP A 34 -2.52 -3.86 -14.16
C ASP A 34 -0.99 -3.99 -14.17
N MET A 35 -0.45 -5.04 -14.84
CA MET A 35 0.99 -5.27 -14.94
C MET A 35 1.69 -4.22 -15.82
N ARG A 36 1.05 -3.75 -16.88
CA ARG A 36 1.59 -2.67 -17.74
C ARG A 36 1.77 -1.40 -16.93
N ARG A 37 0.72 -0.97 -16.22
CA ARG A 37 0.72 0.24 -15.40
C ARG A 37 1.72 0.15 -14.24
N LEU A 38 1.78 -1.00 -13.55
CA LEU A 38 2.78 -1.22 -12.50
C LEU A 38 4.21 -1.15 -13.03
N ARG A 39 4.48 -1.71 -14.22
CA ARG A 39 5.81 -1.64 -14.84
C ARG A 39 6.20 -0.20 -15.17
N GLU A 40 5.26 0.61 -15.66
CA GLU A 40 5.49 2.03 -15.92
C GLU A 40 5.85 2.77 -14.62
N MET A 41 5.09 2.58 -13.54
CA MET A 41 5.36 3.20 -12.24
C MET A 41 6.71 2.76 -11.66
N VAL A 42 7.04 1.47 -11.75
CA VAL A 42 8.35 0.94 -11.30
C VAL A 42 9.51 1.61 -12.04
N ARG A 43 9.37 1.84 -13.34
CA ARG A 43 10.38 2.53 -14.16
C ARG A 43 10.44 4.02 -13.85
N GLU A 44 9.31 4.68 -13.75
CA GLU A 44 9.21 6.12 -13.48
C GLU A 44 9.83 6.48 -12.13
N HIS A 45 9.56 5.68 -11.10
CA HIS A 45 10.09 5.91 -9.75
C HIS A 45 11.42 5.20 -9.46
N GLY A 46 11.98 4.49 -10.42
CA GLY A 46 13.26 3.78 -10.25
C GLY A 46 13.22 2.72 -9.14
N VAL A 47 12.09 2.06 -8.94
CA VAL A 47 11.87 1.08 -7.87
C VAL A 47 12.84 -0.10 -8.01
N LYS A 48 13.52 -0.44 -6.91
CA LYS A 48 14.49 -1.53 -6.86
C LYS A 48 13.95 -2.79 -6.19
N ARG A 49 12.89 -2.66 -5.39
CA ARG A 49 12.24 -3.74 -4.64
C ARG A 49 10.78 -3.43 -4.45
N ILE A 50 9.95 -4.45 -4.46
CA ILE A 50 8.51 -4.33 -4.21
C ILE A 50 8.18 -5.12 -2.95
N VAL A 51 7.37 -4.55 -2.09
CA VAL A 51 6.81 -5.19 -0.90
C VAL A 51 5.31 -5.34 -1.09
N VAL A 52 4.78 -6.55 -0.87
CA VAL A 52 3.35 -6.85 -0.96
C VAL A 52 2.86 -7.37 0.39
N GLY A 53 1.79 -6.79 0.89
CA GLY A 53 1.14 -7.26 2.10
C GLY A 53 0.55 -8.66 1.92
N LEU A 54 0.68 -9.49 2.95
CA LEU A 54 0.11 -10.84 3.00
C LEU A 54 -1.00 -10.87 4.06
N PRO A 55 -2.28 -10.82 3.64
CA PRO A 55 -3.41 -10.79 4.57
C PRO A 55 -3.68 -12.19 5.14
N LEU A 56 -2.95 -12.56 6.18
CA LEU A 56 -3.19 -13.80 6.92
C LEU A 56 -4.41 -13.66 7.83
N ARG A 57 -5.05 -14.78 8.17
CA ARG A 57 -6.07 -14.83 9.22
C ARG A 57 -5.42 -14.61 10.58
N LEU A 58 -6.23 -14.24 11.58
CA LEU A 58 -5.75 -14.01 12.95
C LEU A 58 -5.02 -15.23 13.55
N ASP A 59 -5.43 -16.44 13.17
CA ASP A 59 -4.80 -17.71 13.56
C ASP A 59 -3.50 -18.02 12.80
N GLY A 60 -3.08 -17.16 11.88
CA GLY A 60 -1.90 -17.33 11.04
C GLY A 60 -2.12 -18.17 9.79
N THR A 61 -3.30 -18.68 9.58
CA THR A 61 -3.60 -19.47 8.37
C THR A 61 -3.78 -18.61 7.13
N ARG A 62 -3.49 -19.17 5.96
CA ARG A 62 -3.66 -18.52 4.67
C ARG A 62 -5.09 -18.67 4.20
N GLY A 63 -5.82 -17.54 4.17
CA GLY A 63 -7.14 -17.48 3.56
C GLY A 63 -7.06 -17.29 2.03
N GLU A 64 -8.22 -17.18 1.39
CA GLU A 64 -8.33 -16.96 -0.06
C GLU A 64 -7.60 -15.69 -0.51
N MET A 65 -7.75 -14.58 0.23
CA MET A 65 -7.06 -13.33 -0.06
C MET A 65 -5.55 -13.44 0.00
N ALA A 66 -5.00 -14.18 0.97
CA ALA A 66 -3.57 -14.43 1.07
C ALA A 66 -3.05 -15.18 -0.16
N GLN A 67 -3.76 -16.22 -0.60
CA GLN A 67 -3.42 -16.96 -1.81
C GLN A 67 -3.49 -16.09 -3.08
N GLU A 68 -4.46 -15.19 -3.16
CA GLU A 68 -4.56 -14.25 -4.27
C GLU A 68 -3.41 -13.24 -4.27
N ALA A 69 -3.04 -12.69 -3.10
CA ALA A 69 -1.92 -11.80 -2.93
C ALA A 69 -0.58 -12.49 -3.31
N GLU A 70 -0.39 -13.75 -2.91
CA GLU A 70 0.78 -14.54 -3.31
C GLU A 70 0.87 -14.73 -4.83
N ARG A 71 -0.23 -15.12 -5.48
CA ARG A 71 -0.29 -15.25 -6.94
C ARG A 71 -0.03 -13.93 -7.65
N PHE A 72 -0.51 -12.84 -7.09
CA PHE A 72 -0.23 -11.48 -7.59
C PHE A 72 1.26 -11.16 -7.45
N ALA A 73 1.86 -11.35 -6.28
CA ALA A 73 3.27 -11.08 -6.01
C ALA A 73 4.20 -11.87 -6.96
N GLN A 74 3.93 -13.17 -7.15
CA GLN A 74 4.66 -14.02 -8.10
C GLN A 74 4.59 -13.50 -9.54
N ARG A 75 3.41 -13.02 -9.94
CA ARG A 75 3.23 -12.43 -11.28
C ARG A 75 4.00 -11.12 -11.43
N VAL A 76 3.96 -10.25 -10.42
CA VAL A 76 4.72 -9.00 -10.39
C VAL A 76 6.21 -9.30 -10.54
N GLN A 77 6.75 -10.22 -9.75
CA GLN A 77 8.16 -10.62 -9.81
C GLN A 77 8.54 -11.14 -11.20
N LYS A 78 7.72 -12.04 -11.76
CA LYS A 78 7.99 -12.65 -13.06
C LYS A 78 7.93 -11.66 -14.23
N GLN A 79 6.99 -10.72 -14.20
CA GLN A 79 6.72 -9.84 -15.35
C GLN A 79 7.41 -8.48 -15.25
N ILE A 80 7.68 -7.98 -14.04
CA ILE A 80 8.32 -6.67 -13.85
C ILE A 80 9.82 -6.83 -13.66
N GLY A 81 10.27 -7.94 -13.08
CA GLY A 81 11.70 -8.28 -13.00
C GLY A 81 12.43 -7.59 -11.84
N VAL A 82 11.71 -7.05 -10.84
CA VAL A 82 12.31 -6.58 -9.59
C VAL A 82 11.99 -7.57 -8.45
N PRO A 83 12.86 -7.70 -7.44
CA PRO A 83 12.59 -8.55 -6.29
C PRO A 83 11.28 -8.17 -5.60
N VAL A 84 10.49 -9.17 -5.24
CA VAL A 84 9.21 -8.99 -4.52
C VAL A 84 9.29 -9.73 -3.20
N GLU A 85 9.00 -9.04 -2.12
CA GLU A 85 8.93 -9.62 -0.77
C GLU A 85 7.51 -9.48 -0.23
N MET A 86 7.10 -10.43 0.60
CA MET A 86 5.79 -10.42 1.25
C MET A 86 5.93 -10.16 2.74
N VAL A 87 5.04 -9.37 3.28
CA VAL A 87 5.01 -8.99 4.71
C VAL A 87 3.65 -9.34 5.30
N ASP A 88 3.69 -10.00 6.45
CA ASP A 88 2.50 -10.35 7.23
C ASP A 88 1.81 -9.08 7.75
N GLU A 89 0.60 -8.80 7.27
CA GLU A 89 -0.17 -7.62 7.66
C GLU A 89 -0.67 -7.66 9.11
N ARG A 90 -0.65 -8.83 9.78
CA ARG A 90 -1.05 -8.92 11.19
C ARG A 90 -0.06 -8.22 12.13
N LEU A 91 1.14 -7.93 11.65
CA LEU A 91 2.17 -7.21 12.40
C LEU A 91 1.95 -5.70 12.40
N THR A 92 0.93 -5.20 11.70
CA THR A 92 0.57 -3.78 11.76
C THR A 92 0.20 -3.42 13.19
N SER A 93 1.06 -2.61 13.80
CA SER A 93 0.92 -2.25 15.22
C SER A 93 -0.26 -1.28 15.41
N TRP A 94 -0.79 -1.22 16.63
CA TRP A 94 -1.77 -0.22 17.06
C TRP A 94 -1.36 1.24 16.71
N GLU A 95 -0.05 1.54 16.65
CA GLU A 95 0.48 2.80 16.17
C GLU A 95 0.20 3.06 14.69
N ALA A 96 0.21 2.00 13.88
CA ALA A 96 -0.11 2.08 12.46
C ALA A 96 -1.59 2.41 12.22
N GLU A 97 -2.49 1.84 13.01
CA GLU A 97 -3.93 2.20 12.97
C GLU A 97 -4.15 3.65 13.37
N ARG A 98 -3.48 4.13 14.41
CA ARG A 98 -3.51 5.55 14.79
C ARG A 98 -3.02 6.48 13.70
N LEU A 99 -1.95 6.12 13.02
CA LEU A 99 -1.43 6.89 11.88
C LEU A 99 -2.42 6.88 10.70
N LEU A 100 -3.07 5.74 10.45
CA LEU A 100 -4.15 5.64 9.46
C LEU A 100 -5.28 6.63 9.76
N GLU A 101 -5.73 6.70 11.01
CA GLU A 101 -6.77 7.63 11.45
C GLU A 101 -6.31 9.09 11.37
N GLU A 102 -5.08 9.38 11.78
CA GLU A 102 -4.52 10.74 11.75
C GLU A 102 -4.33 11.24 10.32
N PHE A 103 -3.79 10.43 9.42
CA PHE A 103 -3.62 10.78 8.01
C PHE A 103 -4.95 10.87 7.28
N ALA A 104 -5.88 9.94 7.54
CA ALA A 104 -7.23 10.01 6.98
C ALA A 104 -7.96 11.27 7.46
N GLY A 105 -7.82 11.64 8.72
CA GLY A 105 -8.36 12.88 9.28
C GLY A 105 -7.76 14.13 8.64
N ARG A 106 -6.45 14.18 8.41
CA ARG A 106 -5.77 15.31 7.74
C ARG A 106 -6.18 15.49 6.29
N ILE A 107 -6.33 14.40 5.53
CA ILE A 107 -6.77 14.46 4.14
C ILE A 107 -8.22 14.96 4.05
N ILE A 108 -9.09 14.53 4.97
CA ILE A 108 -10.48 15.00 5.02
C ILE A 108 -10.55 16.49 5.38
N HIS A 109 -9.73 16.98 6.31
CA HIS A 109 -9.71 18.38 6.72
C HIS A 109 -9.03 19.31 5.70
N ALA A 110 -7.98 18.85 5.00
CA ALA A 110 -7.30 19.65 3.99
C ALA A 110 -8.16 19.93 2.73
N GLN A 111 -9.23 19.16 2.53
CA GLN A 111 -10.12 19.29 1.37
C GLN A 111 -11.48 19.94 1.67
N THR A 112 -11.67 20.55 2.84
CA THR A 112 -12.91 21.24 3.16
C THR A 112 -12.70 22.76 3.09
N PRO A 113 -13.04 23.43 1.96
CA PRO A 113 -13.14 24.90 1.96
C PRO A 113 -14.34 25.31 2.80
N LEU A 114 -14.13 26.19 3.76
CA LEU A 114 -15.21 26.88 4.47
C LEU A 114 -16.11 27.58 3.44
N GLY A 115 -17.35 27.07 3.23
CA GLY A 115 -18.36 27.81 2.50
C GLY A 115 -18.98 27.18 1.25
N ALA A 116 -18.87 25.88 1.00
CA ALA A 116 -19.47 25.27 -0.21
C ALA A 116 -20.96 24.89 -0.01
N LYS A 117 -21.83 25.65 -0.66
CA LYS A 117 -23.25 25.32 -0.89
C LYS A 117 -23.40 24.04 -1.73
N ARG A 118 -24.48 23.28 -1.39
CA ARG A 118 -25.06 22.10 -2.07
C ARG A 118 -24.40 21.67 -3.39
N GLU A 119 -23.52 20.68 -3.33
CA GLU A 119 -22.96 20.03 -4.51
C GLU A 119 -23.74 18.75 -4.89
N SER A 120 -23.85 18.52 -6.21
CA SER A 120 -24.62 17.44 -6.81
C SER A 120 -24.12 16.04 -6.42
N LEU A 121 -25.00 15.02 -6.47
CA LEU A 121 -24.75 13.63 -6.12
C LEU A 121 -23.48 13.02 -6.77
N LYS A 122 -23.13 13.44 -7.99
CA LYS A 122 -21.91 13.02 -8.72
C LYS A 122 -20.62 13.46 -8.02
N LYS A 123 -20.58 14.66 -7.41
CA LYS A 123 -19.43 15.13 -6.63
C LYS A 123 -19.28 14.39 -5.29
N LYS A 124 -20.40 13.96 -4.66
CA LYS A 124 -20.37 13.14 -3.45
C LYS A 124 -19.79 11.74 -3.70
N GLN A 125 -20.11 11.11 -4.84
CA GLN A 125 -19.54 9.81 -5.20
C GLN A 125 -18.05 9.91 -5.48
N LYS A 126 -17.60 10.92 -6.26
CA LYS A 126 -16.18 11.16 -6.52
C LYS A 126 -15.38 11.41 -5.24
N LYS A 127 -15.92 12.22 -4.31
CA LYS A 127 -15.28 12.48 -3.01
C LYS A 127 -15.19 11.22 -2.11
N LYS A 128 -16.19 10.32 -2.18
CA LYS A 128 -16.17 9.04 -1.47
C LYS A 128 -15.15 8.06 -2.06
N GLU A 129 -14.94 8.08 -3.37
CA GLU A 129 -13.91 7.27 -4.04
C GLU A 129 -12.49 7.81 -3.77
N GLU A 130 -12.30 9.12 -3.80
CA GLU A 130 -11.04 9.76 -3.43
C GLU A 130 -10.65 9.47 -1.97
N GLY A 131 -11.61 9.50 -1.05
CA GLY A 131 -11.40 9.12 0.35
C GLY A 131 -10.99 7.66 0.52
N LYS A 132 -11.64 6.72 -0.19
CA LYS A 132 -11.26 5.30 -0.18
C LYS A 132 -9.87 5.07 -0.80
N ASN A 133 -9.56 5.76 -1.88
CA ASN A 133 -8.24 5.68 -2.52
C ASN A 133 -7.13 6.14 -1.57
N SER A 134 -7.39 7.17 -0.76
CA SER A 134 -6.44 7.64 0.25
C SER A 134 -6.19 6.58 1.33
N VAL A 135 -7.22 5.89 1.81
CA VAL A 135 -7.10 4.84 2.84
C VAL A 135 -6.27 3.67 2.33
N ASP A 136 -6.54 3.17 1.13
CA ASP A 136 -5.79 2.05 0.54
C ASP A 136 -4.29 2.40 0.36
N ALA A 137 -3.98 3.64 -0.04
CA ALA A 137 -2.60 4.10 -0.19
C ALA A 137 -1.89 4.27 1.18
N ILE A 138 -2.61 4.71 2.21
CA ILE A 138 -2.08 4.81 3.57
C ILE A 138 -1.82 3.42 4.14
N ALA A 139 -2.73 2.46 3.93
CA ALA A 139 -2.52 1.06 4.32
C ALA A 139 -1.23 0.49 3.70
N ALA A 140 -0.99 0.76 2.42
CA ALA A 140 0.24 0.39 1.75
C ALA A 140 1.49 1.05 2.38
N ALA A 141 1.39 2.30 2.83
CA ALA A 141 2.49 2.99 3.51
C ALA A 141 2.80 2.38 4.88
N VAL A 142 1.77 1.95 5.61
CA VAL A 142 1.93 1.24 6.88
C VAL A 142 2.65 -0.09 6.68
N ILE A 143 2.21 -0.92 5.72
CA ILE A 143 2.86 -2.19 5.37
C ILE A 143 4.34 -1.96 5.04
N LEU A 144 4.66 -0.93 4.26
CA LEU A 144 6.02 -0.61 3.88
C LEU A 144 6.86 -0.15 5.08
N ARG A 145 6.28 0.59 6.02
CA ARG A 145 6.94 1.01 7.26
C ARG A 145 7.33 -0.20 8.11
N GLU A 146 6.41 -1.10 8.38
CA GLU A 146 6.66 -2.32 9.16
C GLU A 146 7.79 -3.16 8.54
N TYR A 147 7.77 -3.29 7.22
CA TYR A 147 8.84 -3.96 6.50
C TYR A 147 10.21 -3.31 6.75
N LEU A 148 10.31 -1.99 6.61
CA LEU A 148 11.56 -1.25 6.78
C LEU A 148 12.07 -1.28 8.23
N GLU A 149 11.18 -1.21 9.21
CA GLU A 149 11.52 -1.34 10.62
C GLU A 149 12.03 -2.75 10.96
N GLY A 150 11.40 -3.78 10.41
CA GLY A 150 11.86 -5.17 10.52
C GLY A 150 13.27 -5.40 9.94
N GLN A 151 13.56 -4.80 8.79
CA GLN A 151 14.90 -4.89 8.19
C GLN A 151 15.97 -4.22 9.05
N ARG A 152 15.71 -3.02 9.57
CA ARG A 152 16.64 -2.31 10.47
C ARG A 152 16.95 -3.09 11.75
N THR A 153 15.98 -3.80 12.28
CA THR A 153 16.14 -4.62 13.49
C THR A 153 17.00 -5.84 13.21
N ASN A 154 16.85 -6.48 12.05
CA ASN A 154 17.63 -7.62 11.64
C ASN A 154 19.10 -7.26 11.33
N GLU A 155 19.34 -6.12 10.68
CA GLU A 155 20.70 -5.62 10.44
C GLU A 155 21.46 -5.35 11.73
N LYS A 156 20.83 -4.75 12.73
CA LYS A 156 21.45 -4.51 14.05
C LYS A 156 21.81 -5.80 14.77
N ARG A 157 20.99 -6.84 14.69
CA ARG A 157 21.27 -8.17 15.29
C ARG A 157 22.35 -8.93 14.56
N GLY A 158 22.51 -8.73 13.25
CA GLY A 158 23.56 -9.37 12.45
C GLY A 158 24.96 -8.78 12.64
N VAL A 159 25.07 -7.57 13.18
CA VAL A 159 26.37 -6.90 13.45
C VAL A 159 26.90 -7.25 14.84
N GLU A 160 26.07 -7.72 15.76
CA GLU A 160 26.47 -8.15 17.13
C GLU A 160 26.83 -9.65 17.21
N ALA A 161 26.73 -10.37 16.13
CA ALA A 161 27.17 -11.77 16.02
C ALA A 161 28.48 -11.88 15.24
#